data_2e9700399a8bc7793a873052adea9de7
#
_entry.id   2e9700399a8bc7793a873052adea9de7
#
_cell.length_a   1.000
_cell.length_b   1.000
_cell.length_c   1.000
_cell.angle_alpha   90.00
_cell.angle_beta   90.00
_cell.angle_gamma   90.00
#
_symmetry.space_group_name_H-M   'P 1'
#
loop_
_entity.id
_entity.type
_entity.pdbx_description
1 polymer ?
#
loop_
_entity_poly.entity_id
_entity_poly.type
_entity_poly.pdbx_seq_one_letter_code
_entity_poly.pdbx_strand_id
1 'polypeptide(L)'
;LMIKLADLLRKNAQDNILIIIAPRHIRRSMSIQNRVKSAGFDIKCRSKGDYPSKNDKFYLSDTMGEMGSLIEVADLVYVAGSMVPVGGHSPSEASQFGKPVIMGPHSEKCNAQIKDLVWSGGAIQIEKGPKMNENFLNNITELIGNNDRLEDMGKNSLIASGYAQQRADEASIHLLELLNKSNKQDVA
;
A
#
# COMPACT_ATOMS: atom_id res chain seq x y z
N LEU A 1 -5.63 2.76 13.90
CA LEU A 1 -4.66 3.67 13.30
C LEU A 1 -5.37 4.62 12.33
N MET A 2 -6.08 4.13 11.29
CA MET A 2 -6.81 4.96 10.31
C MET A 2 -7.83 5.92 10.94
N ILE A 3 -8.57 5.51 11.98
CA ILE A 3 -9.48 6.40 12.70
C ILE A 3 -8.72 7.56 13.36
N LYS A 4 -7.56 7.28 14.00
CA LYS A 4 -6.71 8.34 14.56
C LYS A 4 -6.16 9.27 13.48
N LEU A 5 -5.84 8.74 12.30
CA LEU A 5 -5.46 9.55 11.14
C LEU A 5 -6.59 10.48 10.71
N ALA A 6 -7.80 9.95 10.55
CA ALA A 6 -8.96 10.77 10.19
C ALA A 6 -9.26 11.88 11.20
N ASP A 7 -9.15 11.58 12.51
CA ASP A 7 -9.28 12.58 13.57
C ASP A 7 -8.20 13.68 13.49
N LEU A 8 -6.95 13.28 13.20
CA LEU A 8 -5.83 14.21 13.06
C LEU A 8 -6.01 15.13 11.85
N LEU A 9 -6.38 14.55 10.70
CA LEU A 9 -6.62 15.29 9.46
C LEU A 9 -7.76 16.31 9.63
N ARG A 10 -8.85 15.90 10.30
CA ARG A 10 -9.96 16.79 10.61
C ARG A 10 -9.52 17.99 11.49
N LYS A 11 -8.67 17.72 12.51
CA LYS A 11 -8.15 18.78 13.39
C LYS A 11 -7.23 19.76 12.66
N ASN A 12 -6.53 19.31 11.63
CA ASN A 12 -5.60 20.10 10.84
C ASN A 12 -6.26 20.79 9.63
N ALA A 13 -7.60 20.80 9.56
CA ALA A 13 -8.37 21.35 8.43
C ALA A 13 -8.00 20.71 7.06
N GLN A 14 -7.47 19.48 7.06
CA GLN A 14 -7.20 18.69 5.86
C GLN A 14 -8.42 17.81 5.53
N ASP A 15 -9.56 18.46 5.27
CA ASP A 15 -10.85 17.78 5.15
C ASP A 15 -11.10 17.12 3.79
N ASN A 16 -10.23 17.32 2.80
CA ASN A 16 -10.38 16.80 1.44
C ASN A 16 -9.76 15.39 1.27
N ILE A 17 -9.56 14.65 2.35
CA ILE A 17 -8.93 13.33 2.31
C ILE A 17 -9.99 12.24 2.47
N LEU A 18 -9.98 11.29 1.55
CA LEU A 18 -10.75 10.04 1.60
C LEU A 18 -9.84 8.89 1.96
N ILE A 19 -10.17 8.15 3.02
CA ILE A 19 -9.48 6.93 3.42
C ILE A 19 -10.22 5.73 2.82
N ILE A 20 -9.63 5.12 1.79
CA ILE A 20 -10.16 3.89 1.18
C ILE A 20 -9.60 2.69 1.94
N ILE A 21 -10.48 1.83 2.43
CA ILE A 21 -10.12 0.60 3.12
C ILE A 21 -10.49 -0.59 2.24
N ALA A 22 -9.50 -1.34 1.76
CA ALA A 22 -9.69 -2.58 1.01
C ALA A 22 -9.20 -3.77 1.85
N PRO A 23 -10.09 -4.45 2.59
CA PRO A 23 -9.70 -5.55 3.45
C PRO A 23 -9.42 -6.82 2.61
N ARG A 24 -8.27 -7.47 2.84
CA ARG A 24 -7.95 -8.76 2.20
C ARG A 24 -9.04 -9.83 2.40
N HIS A 25 -9.75 -9.77 3.54
CA HIS A 25 -10.83 -10.69 3.86
C HIS A 25 -12.14 -9.93 4.01
N ILE A 26 -13.05 -10.08 3.04
CA ILE A 26 -14.36 -9.40 3.00
C ILE A 26 -15.17 -9.65 4.28
N ARG A 27 -15.05 -10.82 4.91
CA ARG A 27 -15.71 -11.13 6.20
C ARG A 27 -15.42 -10.12 7.31
N ARG A 28 -14.39 -9.27 7.17
CA ARG A 28 -14.07 -8.20 8.12
C ARG A 28 -14.88 -6.92 7.91
N SER A 29 -15.64 -6.82 6.82
CA SER A 29 -16.37 -5.59 6.44
C SER A 29 -17.27 -5.08 7.55
N MET A 30 -18.07 -5.94 8.17
CA MET A 30 -18.96 -5.57 9.27
C MET A 30 -18.18 -5.03 10.47
N SER A 31 -17.08 -5.68 10.85
CA SER A 31 -16.23 -5.24 11.97
C SER A 31 -15.59 -3.88 11.70
N ILE A 32 -15.17 -3.64 10.45
CA ILE A 32 -14.59 -2.35 10.03
C ILE A 32 -15.66 -1.26 10.09
N GLN A 33 -16.84 -1.50 9.50
CA GLN A 33 -17.96 -0.55 9.54
C GLN A 33 -18.32 -0.16 10.96
N ASN A 34 -18.50 -1.16 11.86
CA ASN A 34 -18.84 -0.91 13.25
C ASN A 34 -17.79 -0.07 13.97
N ARG A 35 -16.49 -0.33 13.73
CA ARG A 35 -15.40 0.44 14.35
C ARG A 35 -15.35 1.88 13.87
N VAL A 36 -15.58 2.13 12.58
CA VAL A 36 -15.59 3.48 12.00
C VAL A 36 -16.80 4.25 12.55
N LYS A 37 -17.99 3.65 12.56
CA LYS A 37 -19.22 4.26 13.10
C LYS A 37 -19.12 4.55 14.60
N SER A 38 -18.56 3.62 15.39
CA SER A 38 -18.37 3.83 16.84
C SER A 38 -17.37 4.96 17.15
N ALA A 39 -16.55 5.35 16.19
CA ALA A 39 -15.66 6.50 16.29
C ALA A 39 -16.28 7.81 15.78
N GLY A 40 -17.57 7.81 15.44
CA GLY A 40 -18.30 9.00 14.99
C GLY A 40 -18.06 9.39 13.53
N PHE A 41 -17.65 8.42 12.68
CA PHE A 41 -17.51 8.63 11.24
C PHE A 41 -18.53 7.81 10.46
N ASP A 42 -19.02 8.38 9.36
CA ASP A 42 -19.73 7.61 8.36
C ASP A 42 -18.76 6.84 7.46
N ILE A 43 -19.26 5.74 6.88
CA ILE A 43 -18.51 4.91 5.95
C ILE A 43 -19.44 4.42 4.84
N LYS A 44 -19.06 4.68 3.61
CA LYS A 44 -19.70 4.17 2.40
C LYS A 44 -19.11 2.80 2.06
N CYS A 45 -19.94 1.91 1.51
CA CYS A 45 -19.55 0.52 1.25
C CYS A 45 -19.81 0.13 -0.20
N ARG A 46 -18.79 -0.37 -0.89
CA ARG A 46 -18.87 -0.81 -2.28
C ARG A 46 -19.93 -1.89 -2.50
N SER A 47 -20.00 -2.87 -1.62
CA SER A 47 -20.98 -3.97 -1.68
C SER A 47 -22.43 -3.53 -1.58
N LYS A 48 -22.70 -2.32 -1.10
CA LYS A 48 -24.03 -1.71 -1.03
C LYS A 48 -24.36 -0.83 -2.24
N GLY A 49 -23.45 -0.75 -3.22
CA GLY A 49 -23.58 0.15 -4.35
C GLY A 49 -23.31 1.60 -4.03
N ASP A 50 -22.73 1.90 -2.84
CA ASP A 50 -22.37 3.25 -2.47
C ASP A 50 -21.18 3.75 -3.30
N TYR A 51 -21.18 5.06 -3.57
CA TYR A 51 -20.03 5.80 -4.09
C TYR A 51 -19.64 6.89 -3.11
N PRO A 52 -18.33 7.17 -2.92
CA PRO A 52 -17.90 8.23 -2.03
C PRO A 52 -18.22 9.60 -2.63
N SER A 53 -18.58 10.53 -1.78
CA SER A 53 -18.76 11.95 -2.09
C SER A 53 -17.61 12.77 -1.50
N LYS A 54 -17.51 14.04 -1.87
CA LYS A 54 -16.46 14.96 -1.40
C LYS A 54 -16.38 15.06 0.13
N ASN A 55 -17.49 14.82 0.84
CA ASN A 55 -17.55 14.97 2.30
C ASN A 55 -17.30 13.65 3.05
N ASP A 56 -17.24 12.52 2.34
CA ASP A 56 -17.01 11.22 2.97
C ASP A 56 -15.54 11.08 3.38
N LYS A 57 -15.29 10.56 4.58
CA LYS A 57 -13.94 10.33 5.11
C LYS A 57 -13.50 8.89 4.96
N PHE A 58 -14.44 7.95 4.88
CA PHE A 58 -14.17 6.54 4.75
C PHE A 58 -14.97 5.91 3.63
N TYR A 59 -14.27 5.13 2.81
CA TYR A 59 -14.85 4.25 1.83
C TYR A 59 -14.33 2.83 2.04
N LEU A 60 -15.24 1.86 2.13
CA LEU A 60 -14.92 0.45 2.27
C LEU A 60 -15.12 -0.24 0.93
N SER A 61 -14.02 -0.65 0.31
CA SER A 61 -14.05 -1.51 -0.87
C SER A 61 -14.06 -2.96 -0.40
N ASP A 62 -15.24 -3.47 -0.16
CA ASP A 62 -15.51 -4.83 0.33
C ASP A 62 -16.00 -5.76 -0.78
N THR A 63 -15.52 -5.55 -1.99
CA THR A 63 -15.69 -6.39 -3.17
C THR A 63 -14.35 -6.94 -3.64
N MET A 64 -14.36 -7.87 -4.59
CA MET A 64 -13.15 -8.49 -5.15
C MET A 64 -12.86 -7.94 -6.56
N GLY A 65 -11.57 -7.95 -6.94
CA GLY A 65 -11.14 -7.65 -8.31
C GLY A 65 -10.94 -6.16 -8.63
N GLU A 66 -11.14 -5.24 -7.68
CA GLU A 66 -11.06 -3.80 -7.92
C GLU A 66 -9.75 -3.16 -7.38
N MET A 67 -8.79 -3.94 -6.88
CA MET A 67 -7.59 -3.42 -6.22
C MET A 67 -6.76 -2.52 -7.15
N GLY A 68 -6.56 -2.93 -8.40
CA GLY A 68 -5.82 -2.14 -9.38
C GLY A 68 -6.41 -0.74 -9.56
N SER A 69 -7.73 -0.66 -9.79
CA SER A 69 -8.42 0.65 -9.95
C SER A 69 -8.35 1.52 -8.69
N LEU A 70 -8.40 0.90 -7.50
CA LEU A 70 -8.26 1.64 -6.24
C LEU A 70 -6.85 2.20 -6.06
N ILE A 71 -5.83 1.42 -6.42
CA ILE A 71 -4.45 1.87 -6.40
C ILE A 71 -4.23 2.98 -7.42
N GLU A 72 -4.77 2.84 -8.63
CA GLU A 72 -4.64 3.82 -9.71
C GLU A 72 -5.16 5.21 -9.31
N VAL A 73 -6.24 5.30 -8.55
CA VAL A 73 -6.81 6.58 -8.10
C VAL A 73 -6.24 7.07 -6.77
N ALA A 74 -5.43 6.28 -6.07
CA ALA A 74 -4.84 6.68 -4.80
C ALA A 74 -3.66 7.65 -4.99
N ASP A 75 -3.52 8.62 -4.10
CA ASP A 75 -2.35 9.51 -4.03
C ASP A 75 -1.23 8.89 -3.18
N LEU A 76 -1.58 8.06 -2.20
CA LEU A 76 -0.66 7.39 -1.29
C LEU A 76 -1.22 6.01 -0.91
N VAL A 77 -0.38 4.99 -0.92
CA VAL A 77 -0.77 3.63 -0.54
C VAL A 77 -0.12 3.22 0.77
N TYR A 78 -0.94 2.93 1.78
CA TYR A 78 -0.50 2.26 2.99
C TYR A 78 -0.69 0.75 2.87
N VAL A 79 0.40 0.01 2.88
CA VAL A 79 0.35 -1.47 2.83
C VAL A 79 0.06 -2.03 4.21
N ALA A 80 -1.18 -2.46 4.40
CA ALA A 80 -1.68 -2.93 5.68
C ALA A 80 -1.03 -4.26 6.15
N GLY A 81 -1.13 -4.54 7.45
CA GLY A 81 -0.49 -5.71 8.07
C GLY A 81 0.98 -5.50 8.42
N SER A 82 1.60 -4.42 7.99
CA SER A 82 3.00 -4.10 8.26
C SER A 82 3.24 -3.39 9.60
N MET A 83 2.20 -2.82 10.23
CA MET A 83 2.29 -2.21 11.56
C MET A 83 2.11 -3.20 12.72
N VAL A 84 1.89 -4.47 12.41
CA VAL A 84 1.73 -5.58 13.37
C VAL A 84 2.53 -6.79 12.88
N PRO A 85 2.96 -7.72 13.76
CA PRO A 85 3.87 -8.81 13.39
C PRO A 85 3.14 -9.93 12.62
N VAL A 86 2.53 -9.59 11.49
CA VAL A 86 1.91 -10.55 10.55
C VAL A 86 2.65 -10.61 9.20
N GLY A 87 3.73 -9.83 9.04
CA GLY A 87 4.66 -9.86 7.93
C GLY A 87 4.30 -8.99 6.73
N GLY A 88 3.27 -8.15 6.84
CA GLY A 88 2.85 -7.21 5.79
C GLY A 88 2.35 -7.90 4.51
N HIS A 89 2.05 -7.09 3.51
CA HIS A 89 1.73 -7.50 2.13
C HIS A 89 2.76 -6.91 1.17
N SER A 90 2.81 -7.42 -0.07
CA SER A 90 3.71 -6.89 -1.09
C SER A 90 3.33 -5.46 -1.48
N PRO A 91 4.30 -4.54 -1.60
CA PRO A 91 4.10 -3.21 -2.14
C PRO A 91 4.10 -3.18 -3.68
N SER A 92 4.32 -4.34 -4.35
CA SER A 92 4.59 -4.40 -5.79
C SER A 92 3.48 -3.80 -6.65
N GLU A 93 2.21 -4.08 -6.33
CA GLU A 93 1.11 -3.49 -7.09
C GLU A 93 1.14 -1.96 -7.02
N ALA A 94 1.31 -1.39 -5.83
CA ALA A 94 1.40 0.07 -5.66
C ALA A 94 2.58 0.65 -6.46
N SER A 95 3.75 0.00 -6.43
CA SER A 95 4.93 0.46 -7.17
C SER A 95 4.78 0.39 -8.68
N GLN A 96 4.11 -0.63 -9.21
CA GLN A 96 3.81 -0.77 -10.64
C GLN A 96 2.89 0.35 -11.16
N PHE A 97 1.98 0.86 -10.31
CA PHE A 97 1.17 2.04 -10.60
C PHE A 97 1.86 3.37 -10.29
N GLY A 98 3.15 3.35 -9.94
CA GLY A 98 3.90 4.56 -9.61
C GLY A 98 3.34 5.30 -8.39
N LYS A 99 2.82 4.55 -7.40
CA LYS A 99 2.26 5.17 -6.20
C LYS A 99 3.26 5.23 -5.06
N PRO A 100 3.33 6.35 -4.33
CA PRO A 100 4.05 6.43 -3.07
C PRO A 100 3.58 5.36 -2.10
N VAL A 101 4.51 4.72 -1.39
CA VAL A 101 4.19 3.65 -0.44
C VAL A 101 4.60 4.03 0.96
N ILE A 102 3.75 3.75 1.94
CA ILE A 102 4.13 3.76 3.36
C ILE A 102 3.87 2.39 3.98
N MET A 103 4.84 1.88 4.72
CA MET A 103 4.77 0.58 5.40
C MET A 103 5.26 0.69 6.84
N GLY A 104 4.78 -0.22 7.68
CA GLY A 104 5.33 -0.44 9.01
C GLY A 104 6.61 -1.29 8.99
N PRO A 105 7.17 -1.58 10.18
CA PRO A 105 8.43 -2.30 10.31
C PRO A 105 8.33 -3.81 9.98
N HIS A 106 7.12 -4.37 9.98
CA HIS A 106 6.92 -5.80 9.76
C HIS A 106 6.68 -6.07 8.26
N SER A 107 7.79 -6.27 7.53
CA SER A 107 7.80 -6.51 6.09
C SER A 107 8.57 -7.78 5.71
N GLU A 108 8.66 -8.74 6.61
CA GLU A 108 9.51 -9.93 6.49
C GLU A 108 9.23 -10.73 5.20
N LYS A 109 7.98 -10.70 4.73
CA LYS A 109 7.55 -11.39 3.50
C LYS A 109 7.91 -10.66 2.20
N CYS A 110 8.30 -9.40 2.28
CA CYS A 110 8.60 -8.55 1.12
C CYS A 110 9.85 -7.66 1.34
N ASN A 111 10.80 -8.12 2.16
CA ASN A 111 11.98 -7.35 2.56
C ASN A 111 12.80 -6.81 1.38
N ALA A 112 13.02 -7.61 0.34
CA ALA A 112 13.80 -7.16 -0.82
C ALA A 112 13.08 -6.02 -1.54
N GLN A 113 11.79 -6.18 -1.80
CA GLN A 113 10.97 -5.19 -2.52
C GLN A 113 10.87 -3.87 -1.74
N ILE A 114 10.65 -3.92 -0.42
CA ILE A 114 10.55 -2.70 0.38
C ILE A 114 11.91 -1.99 0.51
N LYS A 115 13.02 -2.72 0.59
CA LYS A 115 14.35 -2.13 0.60
C LYS A 115 14.65 -1.39 -0.69
N ASP A 116 14.33 -1.97 -1.84
CA ASP A 116 14.50 -1.32 -3.14
C ASP A 116 13.67 -0.05 -3.24
N LEU A 117 12.41 -0.09 -2.79
CA LEU A 117 11.51 1.06 -2.77
C LEU A 117 11.96 2.16 -1.81
N VAL A 118 12.44 1.81 -0.62
CA VAL A 118 12.98 2.79 0.34
C VAL A 118 14.27 3.40 -0.19
N TRP A 119 15.17 2.58 -0.75
CA TRP A 119 16.43 3.04 -1.31
C TRP A 119 16.22 3.99 -2.50
N SER A 120 15.26 3.72 -3.36
CA SER A 120 14.90 4.60 -4.47
C SER A 120 14.19 5.89 -4.04
N GLY A 121 13.69 5.96 -2.80
CA GLY A 121 12.85 7.06 -2.32
C GLY A 121 11.37 6.91 -2.71
N GLY A 122 10.94 5.74 -3.22
CA GLY A 122 9.53 5.46 -3.57
C GLY A 122 8.67 5.04 -2.39
N ALA A 123 9.29 4.69 -1.26
CA ALA A 123 8.56 4.28 -0.06
C ALA A 123 9.17 4.85 1.23
N ILE A 124 8.33 4.94 2.25
CA ILE A 124 8.73 5.17 3.64
C ILE A 124 8.42 3.91 4.45
N GLN A 125 9.44 3.35 5.10
CA GLN A 125 9.28 2.31 6.09
C GLN A 125 9.37 2.90 7.49
N ILE A 126 8.31 2.73 8.28
CA ILE A 126 8.27 3.20 9.66
C ILE A 126 9.10 2.27 10.53
N GLU A 127 9.99 2.84 11.32
CA GLU A 127 10.84 2.09 12.23
C GLU A 127 10.04 1.53 13.42
N LYS A 128 10.49 0.36 13.90
CA LYS A 128 9.93 -0.25 15.11
C LYS A 128 10.38 0.53 16.34
N GLY A 129 9.43 0.88 17.19
CA GLY A 129 9.75 1.59 18.43
C GLY A 129 8.52 2.12 19.15
N PRO A 130 8.70 2.76 20.32
CA PRO A 130 7.59 3.26 21.12
C PRO A 130 6.76 4.36 20.44
N LYS A 131 7.36 5.11 19.51
CA LYS A 131 6.71 6.16 18.74
C LYS A 131 6.23 5.71 17.35
N MET A 132 6.24 4.42 17.06
CA MET A 132 5.90 3.88 15.74
C MET A 132 4.57 4.41 15.17
N ASN A 133 3.51 4.43 15.99
CA ASN A 133 2.21 4.93 15.55
C ASN A 133 2.20 6.45 15.34
N GLU A 134 2.92 7.20 16.15
CA GLU A 134 3.08 8.65 16.02
C GLU A 134 3.85 8.98 14.74
N ASN A 135 4.99 8.31 14.52
CA ASN A 135 5.80 8.48 13.31
C ASN A 135 4.99 8.15 12.04
N PHE A 136 4.18 7.09 12.07
CA PHE A 136 3.29 6.76 10.95
C PHE A 136 2.31 7.90 10.65
N LEU A 137 1.63 8.43 11.68
CA LEU A 137 0.66 9.50 11.51
C LEU A 137 1.33 10.78 11.01
N ASN A 138 2.48 11.16 11.57
CA ASN A 138 3.22 12.35 11.18
C ASN A 138 3.70 12.26 9.72
N ASN A 139 4.28 11.12 9.30
CA ASN A 139 4.70 10.93 7.91
C ASN A 139 3.54 11.07 6.93
N ILE A 140 2.38 10.46 7.21
CA ILE A 140 1.21 10.59 6.32
C ILE A 140 0.73 12.04 6.28
N THR A 141 0.62 12.72 7.42
CA THR A 141 0.16 14.10 7.47
C THR A 141 1.08 15.05 6.70
N GLU A 142 2.40 14.83 6.79
CA GLU A 142 3.40 15.59 6.04
C GLU A 142 3.29 15.33 4.54
N LEU A 143 3.17 14.05 4.13
CA LEU A 143 3.05 13.69 2.72
C LEU A 143 1.79 14.26 2.07
N ILE A 144 0.63 14.16 2.74
CA ILE A 144 -0.65 14.68 2.23
C ILE A 144 -0.58 16.20 2.01
N GLY A 145 0.21 16.91 2.80
CA GLY A 145 0.44 18.36 2.64
C GLY A 145 1.49 18.74 1.59
N ASN A 146 2.10 17.77 0.90
CA ASN A 146 3.22 18.02 -0.02
C ASN A 146 3.07 17.22 -1.32
N ASN A 147 2.36 17.81 -2.28
CA ASN A 147 2.08 17.18 -3.58
C ASN A 147 3.37 16.89 -4.37
N ASP A 148 4.34 17.79 -4.36
CA ASP A 148 5.61 17.59 -5.08
C ASP A 148 6.35 16.36 -4.55
N ARG A 149 6.38 16.18 -3.23
CA ARG A 149 6.98 15.01 -2.61
C ARG A 149 6.23 13.71 -2.94
N LEU A 150 4.89 13.74 -2.98
CA LEU A 150 4.11 12.58 -3.41
C LEU A 150 4.39 12.22 -4.86
N GLU A 151 4.47 13.21 -5.74
CA GLU A 151 4.78 12.99 -7.16
C GLU A 151 6.19 12.39 -7.35
N ASP A 152 7.20 12.93 -6.69
CA ASP A 152 8.57 12.43 -6.76
C ASP A 152 8.69 11.01 -6.18
N MET A 153 8.04 10.73 -5.07
CA MET A 153 7.96 9.37 -4.51
C MET A 153 7.27 8.41 -5.48
N GLY A 154 6.22 8.85 -6.17
CA GLY A 154 5.53 8.05 -7.18
C GLY A 154 6.44 7.68 -8.36
N LYS A 155 7.20 8.65 -8.90
CA LYS A 155 8.20 8.41 -9.96
C LYS A 155 9.27 7.41 -9.50
N ASN A 156 9.78 7.58 -8.29
CA ASN A 156 10.80 6.70 -7.72
C ASN A 156 10.26 5.29 -7.46
N SER A 157 9.00 5.17 -7.08
CA SER A 157 8.29 3.90 -6.89
C SER A 157 8.20 3.13 -8.22
N LEU A 158 7.87 3.82 -9.31
CA LEU A 158 7.81 3.22 -10.65
C LEU A 158 9.19 2.76 -11.14
N ILE A 159 10.24 3.55 -10.92
CA ILE A 159 11.62 3.19 -11.25
C ILE A 159 12.05 1.91 -10.51
N ALA A 160 11.78 1.82 -9.21
CA ALA A 160 12.08 0.63 -8.41
C ALA A 160 11.33 -0.62 -8.90
N SER A 161 10.08 -0.45 -9.35
CA SER A 161 9.30 -1.52 -9.98
C SER A 161 9.95 -2.03 -11.27
N GLY A 162 10.48 -1.14 -12.12
CA GLY A 162 11.21 -1.49 -13.34
C GLY A 162 12.45 -2.33 -13.06
N TYR A 163 13.24 -1.99 -12.07
CA TYR A 163 14.40 -2.80 -11.65
C TYR A 163 14.00 -4.19 -11.14
N ALA A 164 12.90 -4.30 -10.42
CA ALA A 164 12.41 -5.59 -9.95
C ALA A 164 11.95 -6.48 -11.11
N GLN A 165 11.29 -5.91 -12.11
CA GLN A 165 10.89 -6.61 -13.33
C GLN A 165 12.10 -7.09 -14.13
N GLN A 166 13.09 -6.25 -14.35
CA GLN A 166 14.32 -6.62 -15.06
C GLN A 166 15.02 -7.81 -14.39
N ARG A 167 15.17 -7.80 -13.06
CA ARG A 167 15.76 -8.94 -12.33
C ARG A 167 14.95 -10.23 -12.47
N ALA A 168 13.64 -10.13 -12.52
CA ALA A 168 12.77 -11.29 -12.73
C ALA A 168 12.92 -11.87 -14.14
N ASP A 169 13.04 -11.01 -15.15
CA ASP A 169 13.25 -11.41 -16.53
C ASP A 169 14.62 -12.08 -16.71
N GLU A 170 15.70 -11.51 -16.15
CA GLU A 170 17.05 -12.10 -16.14
C GLU A 170 17.08 -13.48 -15.48
N ALA A 171 16.41 -13.64 -14.31
CA ALA A 171 16.30 -14.93 -13.63
C ALA A 171 15.53 -15.96 -14.47
N SER A 172 14.49 -15.55 -15.17
CA SER A 172 13.69 -16.40 -16.04
C SER A 172 14.49 -16.91 -17.23
N ILE A 173 15.28 -16.02 -17.86
CA ILE A 173 16.19 -16.38 -18.96
C ILE A 173 17.21 -17.39 -18.47
N HIS A 174 17.84 -17.17 -17.33
CA HIS A 174 18.84 -18.07 -16.76
C HIS A 174 18.25 -19.45 -16.46
N LEU A 175 17.03 -19.53 -15.91
CA LEU A 175 16.34 -20.80 -15.67
C LEU A 175 16.09 -21.56 -16.97
N LEU A 176 15.65 -20.89 -18.03
CA LEU A 176 15.45 -21.50 -19.33
C LEU A 176 16.74 -22.06 -19.93
N GLU A 177 17.86 -21.35 -19.76
CA GLU A 177 19.18 -21.83 -20.20
C GLU A 177 19.62 -23.10 -19.45
N LEU A 178 19.37 -23.17 -18.12
CA LEU A 178 19.68 -24.33 -17.32
C LEU A 178 18.83 -25.55 -17.74
N LEU A 179 17.54 -25.37 -17.97
CA LEU A 179 16.65 -26.42 -18.44
C LEU A 179 17.08 -26.97 -19.82
N ASN A 180 17.46 -26.08 -20.73
CA ASN A 180 17.94 -26.48 -22.07
C ASN A 180 19.26 -27.23 -22.03
N LYS A 181 20.15 -26.95 -21.07
CA LYS A 181 21.40 -27.69 -20.84
C LYS A 181 21.13 -29.07 -20.28
N SER A 182 20.22 -29.20 -19.32
CA SER A 182 19.81 -30.47 -18.73
C SER A 182 19.24 -31.43 -19.79
N ASN A 183 18.28 -30.92 -20.60
CA ASN A 183 17.67 -31.73 -21.67
C ASN A 183 18.64 -32.21 -22.75
N LYS A 184 19.79 -31.54 -22.96
CA LYS A 184 20.83 -31.99 -23.89
C LYS A 184 21.75 -33.06 -23.31
N GLN A 185 21.84 -33.19 -21.99
CA GLN A 185 22.64 -34.21 -21.33
C GLN A 185 21.89 -35.57 -21.22
N ASP A 186 20.54 -35.52 -21.18
CA ASP A 186 19.70 -36.71 -21.11
C ASP A 186 19.47 -37.40 -22.47
N VAL A 187 19.97 -36.84 -23.57
CA VAL A 187 19.80 -37.36 -24.95
C VAL A 187 21.13 -37.88 -25.53
N ALA A 188 22.22 -37.77 -24.80
CA ALA A 188 23.56 -38.25 -25.19
C ALA A 188 23.94 -39.51 -24.42
#